data_47f0c539a5153ae06bdaaf180646796e
#
_entry.id   47f0c539a5153ae06bdaaf180646796e
#
_cell.length_a   1.000
_cell.length_b   1.000
_cell.length_c   1.000
_cell.angle_alpha   90.00
_cell.angle_beta   90.00
_cell.angle_gamma   90.00
#
_symmetry.space_group_name_H-M   'P 1'
#
loop_
_entity.id
_entity.type
_entity.pdbx_description
1 polymer ?
#
loop_
_entity_poly.entity_id
_entity_poly.type
_entity_poly.pdbx_seq_one_letter_code
_entity_poly.pdbx_strand_id
1 'polypeptide(L)'
;MSFWHVIAIIAAGLVLGVVVAKLLKVSLRRARNDHAKRPALWNRFYSLDWGDTTTNNYGYAPAEGDHPQRFQHQMYLQLLQRLRETRDVRPGLKLLEVSCGRGGGLSSILSKAPEIDATGLDVAQSAVDFCRKTYGENDRLRFVQGSALELPFPDGSFDAVLNVEASNDYGDRERFFREVARVLKPDGVLLYADTMKQGRREGMEQELAAAGFQAEFRDITSNVAEACRLDSPRRREVIRKHAPVLGRLLLKRQLHNYAAIEGSPKFDAFVAGRRTYLMTAATKG
;
A
#
# COMPACT_ATOMS: atom_id res chain seq x y z
N MET A 1 -48.89 -2.77 22.30
CA MET A 1 -48.42 -1.94 21.17
C MET A 1 -49.14 -2.38 19.93
N SER A 2 -49.72 -1.46 19.17
CA SER A 2 -50.36 -1.83 17.90
C SER A 2 -49.30 -2.18 16.85
N PHE A 3 -49.65 -3.01 15.89
CA PHE A 3 -48.79 -3.38 14.74
C PHE A 3 -48.16 -2.16 14.05
N TRP A 4 -48.85 -1.07 13.94
CA TRP A 4 -48.38 0.20 13.38
C TRP A 4 -47.28 0.87 14.22
N HIS A 5 -47.31 0.76 15.56
CA HIS A 5 -46.26 1.26 16.42
C HIS A 5 -44.96 0.48 16.23
N VAL A 6 -45.05 -0.83 16.04
CA VAL A 6 -43.85 -1.67 15.76
C VAL A 6 -43.24 -1.31 14.41
N ILE A 7 -44.07 -1.13 13.37
CA ILE A 7 -43.58 -0.70 12.03
C ILE A 7 -42.94 0.69 12.12
N ALA A 8 -43.54 1.63 12.83
CA ALA A 8 -42.96 2.98 12.99
C ALA A 8 -41.62 2.96 13.71
N ILE A 9 -41.42 2.14 14.74
CA ILE A 9 -40.16 1.97 15.44
C ILE A 9 -39.10 1.35 14.54
N ILE A 10 -39.45 0.32 13.77
CA ILE A 10 -38.55 -0.32 12.80
C ILE A 10 -38.16 0.67 11.70
N ALA A 11 -39.12 1.43 11.17
CA ALA A 11 -38.84 2.44 10.15
C ALA A 11 -37.92 3.57 10.68
N ALA A 12 -38.20 4.05 11.89
CA ALA A 12 -37.34 5.05 12.54
C ALA A 12 -35.92 4.53 12.79
N GLY A 13 -35.78 3.27 13.23
CA GLY A 13 -34.48 2.60 13.40
C GLY A 13 -33.72 2.45 12.08
N LEU A 14 -34.40 2.11 10.98
CA LEU A 14 -33.82 2.03 9.64
C LEU A 14 -33.34 3.40 9.15
N VAL A 15 -34.17 4.45 9.31
CA VAL A 15 -33.81 5.82 8.94
C VAL A 15 -32.60 6.31 9.74
N LEU A 16 -32.59 6.09 11.06
CA LEU A 16 -31.45 6.43 11.93
C LEU A 16 -30.21 5.68 11.51
N GLY A 17 -30.30 4.39 11.19
CA GLY A 17 -29.20 3.58 10.67
C GLY A 17 -28.61 4.12 9.36
N VAL A 18 -29.47 4.55 8.43
CA VAL A 18 -29.06 5.19 7.17
C VAL A 18 -28.36 6.53 7.41
N VAL A 19 -28.90 7.35 8.32
CA VAL A 19 -28.29 8.65 8.68
C VAL A 19 -26.92 8.44 9.31
N VAL A 20 -26.81 7.53 10.29
CA VAL A 20 -25.52 7.19 10.94
C VAL A 20 -24.51 6.67 9.91
N ALA A 21 -24.94 5.80 8.99
CA ALA A 21 -24.06 5.30 7.92
C ALA A 21 -23.59 6.42 6.97
N LYS A 22 -24.46 7.37 6.63
CA LYS A 22 -24.09 8.54 5.81
C LYS A 22 -23.11 9.45 6.54
N LEU A 23 -23.38 9.76 7.82
CA LEU A 23 -22.47 10.58 8.65
C LEU A 23 -21.10 9.91 8.82
N LEU A 24 -21.07 8.61 9.06
CA LEU A 24 -19.83 7.84 9.16
C LEU A 24 -19.04 7.88 7.84
N LYS A 25 -19.72 7.71 6.68
CA LYS A 25 -19.08 7.82 5.35
C LYS A 25 -18.51 9.21 5.10
N VAL A 26 -19.24 10.27 5.45
CA VAL A 26 -18.78 11.66 5.32
C VAL A 26 -17.58 11.91 6.23
N SER A 27 -17.64 11.47 7.49
CA SER A 27 -16.54 11.61 8.46
C SER A 27 -15.28 10.88 7.99
N LEU A 28 -15.41 9.63 7.54
CA LEU A 28 -14.27 8.85 6.99
C LEU A 28 -13.71 9.49 5.72
N ARG A 29 -14.56 10.04 4.84
CA ARG A 29 -14.10 10.77 3.65
C ARG A 29 -13.35 12.05 4.02
N ARG A 30 -13.84 12.81 5.01
CA ARG A 30 -13.16 14.01 5.51
C ARG A 30 -11.82 13.65 6.15
N ALA A 31 -11.79 12.65 7.03
CA ALA A 31 -10.55 12.19 7.66
C ALA A 31 -9.51 11.70 6.64
N ARG A 32 -9.95 11.00 5.58
CA ARG A 32 -9.08 10.55 4.49
C ARG A 32 -8.55 11.71 3.64
N ASN A 33 -9.31 12.80 3.49
CA ASN A 33 -8.90 13.98 2.73
C ASN A 33 -8.10 14.97 3.58
N ASP A 34 -8.06 14.77 4.90
CA ASP A 34 -7.29 15.58 5.82
C ASP A 34 -5.92 14.93 6.05
N HIS A 35 -4.90 15.42 5.36
CA HIS A 35 -3.55 14.87 5.39
C HIS A 35 -2.96 14.86 6.81
N ALA A 36 -3.32 15.83 7.65
CA ALA A 36 -2.86 15.89 9.05
C ALA A 36 -3.40 14.73 9.91
N LYS A 37 -4.55 14.15 9.55
CA LYS A 37 -5.18 13.04 10.29
C LYS A 37 -4.80 11.66 9.77
N ARG A 38 -4.15 11.56 8.61
CA ARG A 38 -3.78 10.28 8.00
C ARG A 38 -2.86 9.41 8.86
N PRO A 39 -1.82 9.95 9.51
CA PRO A 39 -0.97 9.13 10.39
C PRO A 39 -1.78 8.41 11.48
N ALA A 40 -2.70 9.12 12.16
CA ALA A 40 -3.55 8.53 13.17
C ALA A 40 -4.53 7.48 12.59
N LEU A 41 -5.03 7.71 11.38
CA LEU A 41 -5.90 6.75 10.69
C LEU A 41 -5.15 5.46 10.35
N TRP A 42 -3.94 5.55 9.80
CA TRP A 42 -3.09 4.40 9.50
C TRP A 42 -2.65 3.67 10.77
N ASN A 43 -2.29 4.42 11.83
CA ASN A 43 -1.96 3.80 13.11
C ASN A 43 -3.13 2.98 13.67
N ARG A 44 -4.35 3.51 13.58
CA ARG A 44 -5.57 2.77 13.96
C ARG A 44 -5.83 1.56 13.04
N PHE A 45 -5.58 1.69 11.74
CA PHE A 45 -5.74 0.58 10.79
C PHE A 45 -4.80 -0.57 11.13
N TYR A 46 -3.53 -0.29 11.37
CA TYR A 46 -2.53 -1.32 11.68
C TYR A 46 -2.63 -1.84 13.12
N SER A 47 -3.30 -1.15 14.03
CA SER A 47 -3.59 -1.66 15.38
C SER A 47 -4.70 -2.72 15.41
N LEU A 48 -5.48 -2.87 14.32
CA LEU A 48 -6.48 -3.93 14.22
C LEU A 48 -5.79 -5.28 13.96
N ASP A 49 -6.44 -6.35 14.46
CA ASP A 49 -6.01 -7.70 14.15
C ASP A 49 -6.39 -8.07 12.71
N TRP A 50 -5.40 -8.14 11.83
CA TRP A 50 -5.54 -8.60 10.44
C TRP A 50 -5.05 -10.05 10.25
N GLY A 51 -4.92 -10.83 11.37
CA GLY A 51 -4.37 -12.18 11.34
C GLY A 51 -2.98 -12.20 10.70
N ASP A 52 -2.72 -13.23 9.90
CA ASP A 52 -1.44 -13.45 9.24
C ASP A 52 -1.19 -12.53 8.02
N THR A 53 -2.06 -11.53 7.79
CA THR A 53 -1.88 -10.60 6.67
C THR A 53 -0.70 -9.67 6.93
N THR A 54 0.37 -9.78 6.14
CA THR A 54 1.62 -9.01 6.29
C THR A 54 1.81 -7.95 5.21
N THR A 55 1.00 -7.98 4.15
CA THR A 55 1.10 -7.06 3.00
C THR A 55 -0.25 -6.41 2.71
N ASN A 56 -0.22 -5.18 2.20
CA ASN A 56 -1.41 -4.40 1.85
C ASN A 56 -1.27 -3.79 0.45
N ASN A 57 -1.13 -4.65 -0.56
CA ASN A 57 -1.11 -4.27 -1.98
C ASN A 57 -2.05 -5.16 -2.81
N TYR A 58 -2.31 -4.76 -4.06
CA TYR A 58 -3.23 -5.50 -4.94
C TYR A 58 -2.64 -6.78 -5.52
N GLY A 59 -1.34 -7.00 -5.39
CA GLY A 59 -0.67 -8.18 -5.89
C GLY A 59 -0.34 -8.13 -7.38
N TYR A 60 0.43 -9.13 -7.81
CA TYR A 60 0.85 -9.35 -9.20
C TYR A 60 0.62 -10.82 -9.58
N ALA A 61 0.02 -11.09 -10.72
CA ALA A 61 -0.15 -12.43 -11.29
C ALA A 61 0.57 -12.54 -12.65
N PRO A 62 1.11 -13.72 -12.99
CA PRO A 62 1.07 -14.95 -12.21
C PRO A 62 1.94 -14.90 -10.96
N ALA A 63 1.64 -15.76 -9.99
CA ALA A 63 2.46 -15.99 -8.80
C ALA A 63 2.47 -17.47 -8.48
N GLU A 64 3.64 -17.99 -8.19
CA GLU A 64 3.86 -19.41 -7.87
C GLU A 64 3.62 -19.72 -6.40
N GLY A 65 3.45 -21.04 -6.11
CA GLY A 65 3.27 -21.57 -4.77
C GLY A 65 1.85 -21.41 -4.22
N ASP A 66 1.67 -21.85 -3.00
CA ASP A 66 0.39 -21.94 -2.29
C ASP A 66 0.23 -20.92 -1.17
N HIS A 67 1.26 -20.09 -0.90
CA HIS A 67 1.19 -19.08 0.15
C HIS A 67 -0.04 -18.17 -0.04
N PRO A 68 -0.86 -17.94 1.01
CA PRO A 68 -2.09 -17.16 0.89
C PRO A 68 -1.89 -15.77 0.30
N GLN A 69 -0.75 -15.13 0.55
CA GLN A 69 -0.40 -13.81 0.02
C GLN A 69 0.62 -13.86 -1.14
N ARG A 70 0.70 -14.96 -1.90
CA ARG A 70 1.66 -15.13 -3.00
C ARG A 70 1.61 -14.00 -4.02
N PHE A 71 0.42 -13.52 -4.37
CA PHE A 71 0.28 -12.41 -5.34
C PHE A 71 0.86 -11.10 -4.79
N GLN A 72 0.63 -10.81 -3.49
CA GLN A 72 1.16 -9.62 -2.85
C GLN A 72 2.69 -9.68 -2.73
N HIS A 73 3.23 -10.85 -2.37
CA HIS A 73 4.68 -11.08 -2.35
C HIS A 73 5.29 -10.99 -3.74
N GLN A 74 4.60 -11.51 -4.76
CA GLN A 74 5.06 -11.45 -6.16
C GLN A 74 5.25 -10.01 -6.66
N MET A 75 4.45 -9.04 -6.22
CA MET A 75 4.65 -7.63 -6.52
C MET A 75 6.06 -7.16 -6.11
N TYR A 76 6.49 -7.52 -4.91
CA TYR A 76 7.82 -7.17 -4.41
C TYR A 76 8.94 -7.91 -5.14
N LEU A 77 8.71 -9.16 -5.51
CA LEU A 77 9.68 -9.93 -6.29
C LEU A 77 9.85 -9.38 -7.72
N GLN A 78 8.79 -8.84 -8.31
CA GLN A 78 8.90 -8.11 -9.59
C GLN A 78 9.74 -6.84 -9.44
N LEU A 79 9.57 -6.09 -8.34
CA LEU A 79 10.39 -4.91 -8.05
C LEU A 79 11.86 -5.29 -7.76
N LEU A 80 12.12 -6.39 -7.05
CA LEU A 80 13.47 -6.91 -6.89
C LEU A 80 14.10 -7.30 -8.23
N GLN A 81 13.33 -7.92 -9.12
CA GLN A 81 13.80 -8.21 -10.48
C GLN A 81 14.14 -6.92 -11.23
N ARG A 82 13.30 -5.88 -11.13
CA ARG A 82 13.59 -4.56 -11.71
C ARG A 82 14.87 -3.95 -11.15
N LEU A 83 15.12 -4.10 -9.84
CA LEU A 83 16.38 -3.66 -9.25
C LEU A 83 17.58 -4.37 -9.89
N ARG A 84 17.51 -5.71 -10.05
CA ARG A 84 18.56 -6.52 -10.67
C ARG A 84 18.81 -6.19 -12.15
N GLU A 85 17.80 -5.73 -12.86
CA GLU A 85 17.93 -5.24 -14.24
C GLU A 85 18.64 -3.87 -14.33
N THR A 86 18.60 -3.10 -13.24
CA THR A 86 19.11 -1.73 -13.19
C THR A 86 20.51 -1.64 -12.57
N ARG A 87 20.80 -2.51 -11.60
CA ARG A 87 22.09 -2.55 -10.88
C ARG A 87 22.38 -3.90 -10.26
N ASP A 88 23.66 -4.14 -9.97
CA ASP A 88 24.07 -5.34 -9.22
C ASP A 88 23.54 -5.32 -7.78
N VAL A 89 22.87 -6.37 -7.40
CA VAL A 89 22.49 -6.64 -6.01
C VAL A 89 23.64 -7.40 -5.34
N ARG A 90 24.35 -6.73 -4.45
CA ARG A 90 25.56 -7.23 -3.78
C ARG A 90 25.43 -7.12 -2.26
N PRO A 91 26.23 -7.89 -1.49
CA PRO A 91 26.25 -7.79 -0.04
C PRO A 91 26.44 -6.35 0.46
N GLY A 92 25.59 -5.96 1.42
CA GLY A 92 25.59 -4.61 1.98
C GLY A 92 24.88 -3.54 1.14
N LEU A 93 24.13 -3.94 0.07
CA LEU A 93 23.21 -3.02 -0.61
C LEU A 93 22.15 -2.55 0.39
N LYS A 94 22.03 -1.23 0.57
CA LYS A 94 21.10 -0.61 1.52
C LYS A 94 19.77 -0.28 0.84
N LEU A 95 18.71 -0.96 1.27
CA LEU A 95 17.33 -0.78 0.78
C LEU A 95 16.47 -0.13 1.86
N LEU A 96 15.76 0.95 1.52
CA LEU A 96 14.72 1.56 2.35
C LEU A 96 13.34 1.25 1.73
N GLU A 97 12.41 0.66 2.48
CA GLU A 97 10.99 0.65 2.12
C GLU A 97 10.27 1.78 2.87
N VAL A 98 9.72 2.74 2.11
CA VAL A 98 8.90 3.84 2.66
C VAL A 98 7.44 3.43 2.66
N SER A 99 6.79 3.53 3.83
CA SER A 99 5.45 2.99 4.14
C SER A 99 5.42 1.47 4.06
N CYS A 100 6.30 0.82 4.82
CA CYS A 100 6.48 -0.64 4.81
C CYS A 100 5.28 -1.41 5.41
N GLY A 101 4.33 -0.73 6.05
CA GLY A 101 3.18 -1.34 6.68
C GLY A 101 3.57 -2.46 7.65
N ARG A 102 3.09 -3.67 7.41
CA ARG A 102 3.39 -4.85 8.25
C ARG A 102 4.63 -5.64 7.79
N GLY A 103 5.50 -5.06 6.96
CA GLY A 103 6.83 -5.56 6.65
C GLY A 103 6.92 -6.77 5.71
N GLY A 104 5.78 -7.29 5.22
CA GLY A 104 5.76 -8.47 4.35
C GLY A 104 6.49 -8.26 3.02
N GLY A 105 6.59 -7.01 2.55
CA GLY A 105 7.35 -6.63 1.37
C GLY A 105 8.85 -6.87 1.56
N LEU A 106 9.44 -6.27 2.58
CA LEU A 106 10.86 -6.48 2.90
C LEU A 106 11.16 -7.95 3.18
N SER A 107 10.29 -8.63 3.94
CA SER A 107 10.44 -10.06 4.20
C SER A 107 10.49 -10.88 2.90
N SER A 108 9.63 -10.57 1.92
CA SER A 108 9.64 -11.22 0.60
C SER A 108 10.93 -10.97 -0.16
N ILE A 109 11.43 -9.73 -0.16
CA ILE A 109 12.70 -9.37 -0.81
C ILE A 109 13.86 -10.11 -0.15
N LEU A 110 13.99 -10.03 1.19
CA LEU A 110 15.08 -10.65 1.94
C LEU A 110 15.09 -12.18 1.81
N SER A 111 13.94 -12.82 1.58
CA SER A 111 13.88 -14.26 1.31
C SER A 111 14.58 -14.67 0.00
N LYS A 112 14.73 -13.74 -0.95
CA LYS A 112 15.33 -13.95 -2.28
C LYS A 112 16.62 -13.18 -2.52
N ALA A 113 16.95 -12.26 -1.62
CA ALA A 113 18.16 -11.45 -1.63
C ALA A 113 18.61 -11.21 -0.18
N PRO A 114 19.04 -12.27 0.55
CA PRO A 114 19.41 -12.18 1.95
C PRO A 114 20.66 -11.32 2.20
N GLU A 115 21.38 -10.97 1.15
CA GLU A 115 22.56 -10.10 1.16
C GLU A 115 22.23 -8.60 1.32
N ILE A 116 20.96 -8.20 1.17
CA ILE A 116 20.52 -6.79 1.30
C ILE A 116 20.42 -6.38 2.77
N ASP A 117 20.86 -5.18 3.08
CA ASP A 117 20.60 -4.50 4.36
C ASP A 117 19.32 -3.65 4.22
N ALA A 118 18.26 -4.02 4.93
CA ALA A 118 16.95 -3.45 4.74
C ALA A 118 16.51 -2.57 5.92
N THR A 119 15.88 -1.45 5.59
CA THR A 119 15.20 -0.59 6.57
C THR A 119 13.75 -0.41 6.13
N GLY A 120 12.79 -0.68 7.02
CA GLY A 120 11.38 -0.36 6.83
C GLY A 120 11.02 0.92 7.58
N LEU A 121 10.37 1.86 6.91
CA LEU A 121 9.83 3.06 7.54
C LEU A 121 8.32 3.11 7.36
N ASP A 122 7.61 3.40 8.45
CA ASP A 122 6.17 3.69 8.40
C ASP A 122 5.80 4.83 9.37
N VAL A 123 4.78 5.60 9.01
CA VAL A 123 4.27 6.67 9.87
C VAL A 123 3.50 6.13 11.07
N ALA A 124 2.95 4.92 10.95
CA ALA A 124 2.16 4.24 11.96
C ALA A 124 3.06 3.46 12.93
N GLN A 125 3.14 3.90 14.18
CA GLN A 125 3.90 3.20 15.22
C GLN A 125 3.44 1.74 15.38
N SER A 126 2.12 1.48 15.28
CA SER A 126 1.57 0.11 15.37
C SER A 126 2.06 -0.83 14.25
N ALA A 127 2.36 -0.29 13.05
CA ALA A 127 2.96 -1.06 11.96
C ALA A 127 4.43 -1.41 12.30
N VAL A 128 5.20 -0.43 12.77
CA VAL A 128 6.59 -0.61 13.19
C VAL A 128 6.70 -1.64 14.34
N ASP A 129 5.83 -1.53 15.34
CA ASP A 129 5.80 -2.47 16.48
C ASP A 129 5.48 -3.90 16.02
N PHE A 130 4.53 -4.03 15.09
CA PHE A 130 4.22 -5.32 14.47
C PHE A 130 5.43 -5.90 13.74
N CYS A 131 6.14 -5.10 12.93
CA CYS A 131 7.32 -5.53 12.20
C CYS A 131 8.43 -6.01 13.14
N ARG A 132 8.73 -5.23 14.18
CA ARG A 132 9.73 -5.59 15.20
C ARG A 132 9.39 -6.90 15.91
N LYS A 133 8.12 -7.07 16.27
CA LYS A 133 7.64 -8.30 16.91
C LYS A 133 7.72 -9.51 15.98
N THR A 134 7.39 -9.34 14.71
CA THR A 134 7.22 -10.45 13.75
C THR A 134 8.53 -10.89 13.14
N TYR A 135 9.40 -9.95 12.76
CA TYR A 135 10.64 -10.23 12.03
C TYR A 135 11.90 -10.06 12.89
N GLY A 136 11.77 -9.42 14.06
CA GLY A 136 12.91 -8.98 14.86
C GLY A 136 13.66 -7.81 14.21
N GLU A 137 14.70 -7.35 14.89
CA GLU A 137 15.68 -6.39 14.37
C GLU A 137 17.08 -6.95 14.55
N ASN A 138 17.98 -6.64 13.63
CA ASN A 138 19.39 -7.00 13.69
C ASN A 138 20.18 -5.98 12.87
N ASP A 139 21.47 -6.19 12.69
CA ASP A 139 22.33 -5.25 11.98
C ASP A 139 21.92 -5.02 10.51
N ARG A 140 21.16 -5.96 9.93
CA ARG A 140 20.74 -5.95 8.52
C ARG A 140 19.26 -5.69 8.30
N LEU A 141 18.42 -5.68 9.34
CA LEU A 141 16.99 -5.41 9.25
C LEU A 141 16.57 -4.49 10.39
N ARG A 142 16.06 -3.32 10.06
CA ARG A 142 15.59 -2.31 11.02
C ARG A 142 14.23 -1.76 10.62
N PHE A 143 13.46 -1.32 11.64
CA PHE A 143 12.17 -0.67 11.44
C PHE A 143 12.12 0.67 12.19
N VAL A 144 11.76 1.73 11.48
CA VAL A 144 11.79 3.12 11.98
C VAL A 144 10.42 3.75 11.79
N GLN A 145 9.91 4.41 12.83
CA GLN A 145 8.75 5.28 12.68
C GLN A 145 9.19 6.60 12.06
N GLY A 146 8.51 7.06 11.01
CA GLY A 146 8.83 8.32 10.36
C GLY A 146 7.86 8.71 9.27
N SER A 147 7.98 9.96 8.82
CA SER A 147 7.17 10.51 7.73
C SER A 147 7.87 10.30 6.38
N ALA A 148 7.10 9.89 5.35
CA ALA A 148 7.58 9.88 3.96
C ALA A 148 7.93 11.27 3.43
N LEU A 149 7.37 12.34 4.04
CA LEU A 149 7.60 13.72 3.64
C LEU A 149 8.80 14.38 4.35
N GLU A 150 9.43 13.66 5.27
CA GLU A 150 10.61 14.09 6.02
C GLU A 150 11.33 12.84 6.52
N LEU A 151 12.12 12.22 5.63
CA LEU A 151 12.81 10.97 5.91
C LEU A 151 13.92 11.17 6.95
N PRO A 152 13.91 10.47 8.10
CA PRO A 152 14.87 10.68 9.18
C PRO A 152 16.23 10.01 8.91
N PHE A 153 16.75 10.20 7.71
CA PHE A 153 18.00 9.61 7.27
C PHE A 153 18.89 10.69 6.62
N PRO A 154 20.22 10.59 6.75
CA PRO A 154 21.16 11.46 6.05
C PRO A 154 21.05 11.35 4.53
N ASP A 155 21.53 12.37 3.84
CA ASP A 155 21.66 12.36 2.38
C ASP A 155 22.54 11.19 1.92
N GLY A 156 22.20 10.58 0.79
CA GLY A 156 22.97 9.51 0.19
C GLY A 156 23.10 8.24 1.06
N SER A 157 22.13 7.94 1.91
CA SER A 157 22.18 6.80 2.84
C SER A 157 21.86 5.45 2.18
N PHE A 158 21.08 5.45 1.09
CA PHE A 158 20.53 4.22 0.51
C PHE A 158 20.91 4.03 -0.95
N ASP A 159 21.11 2.77 -1.34
CA ASP A 159 21.34 2.36 -2.73
C ASP A 159 20.01 2.26 -3.49
N ALA A 160 18.95 1.85 -2.81
CA ALA A 160 17.62 1.77 -3.37
C ALA A 160 16.55 2.20 -2.35
N VAL A 161 15.47 2.81 -2.85
CA VAL A 161 14.25 3.09 -2.09
C VAL A 161 13.09 2.38 -2.76
N LEU A 162 12.24 1.75 -1.97
CA LEU A 162 11.05 1.01 -2.39
C LEU A 162 9.79 1.72 -1.89
N ASN A 163 8.79 1.89 -2.77
CA ASN A 163 7.47 2.41 -2.40
C ASN A 163 6.38 1.71 -3.21
N VAL A 164 5.44 1.08 -2.51
CA VAL A 164 4.34 0.30 -3.10
C VAL A 164 2.99 0.80 -2.58
N GLU A 165 2.14 1.29 -3.48
CA GLU A 165 0.74 1.71 -3.21
C GLU A 165 0.55 2.70 -2.05
N ALA A 166 1.49 3.58 -1.81
CA ALA A 166 1.46 4.47 -0.66
C ALA A 166 1.45 5.96 -1.03
N SER A 167 2.14 6.34 -2.11
CA SER A 167 2.40 7.75 -2.43
C SER A 167 1.13 8.58 -2.71
N ASN A 168 0.07 7.94 -3.17
CA ASN A 168 -1.24 8.60 -3.37
C ASN A 168 -1.86 9.13 -2.07
N ASP A 169 -1.38 8.67 -0.92
CA ASP A 169 -1.88 9.05 0.39
C ASP A 169 -1.02 10.11 1.10
N TYR A 170 0.13 10.51 0.55
CA TYR A 170 1.07 11.41 1.23
C TYR A 170 0.65 12.88 1.26
N GLY A 171 -0.17 13.30 0.31
CA GLY A 171 -0.65 14.69 0.22
C GLY A 171 0.27 15.64 -0.50
N ASP A 172 1.58 15.43 -0.42
CA ASP A 172 2.61 16.14 -1.15
C ASP A 172 3.60 15.11 -1.74
N ARG A 173 3.24 14.58 -2.93
CA ARG A 173 4.05 13.55 -3.58
C ARG A 173 5.33 14.10 -4.18
N GLU A 174 5.35 15.36 -4.59
CA GLU A 174 6.57 16.02 -5.07
C GLU A 174 7.60 16.13 -3.95
N ARG A 175 7.17 16.51 -2.75
CA ARG A 175 8.05 16.52 -1.56
C ARG A 175 8.57 15.12 -1.25
N PHE A 176 7.71 14.10 -1.32
CA PHE A 176 8.14 12.72 -1.16
C PHE A 176 9.24 12.33 -2.14
N PHE A 177 9.09 12.63 -3.44
CA PHE A 177 10.12 12.29 -4.42
C PHE A 177 11.42 13.07 -4.19
N ARG A 178 11.36 14.34 -3.76
CA ARG A 178 12.57 15.09 -3.36
C ARG A 178 13.27 14.46 -2.15
N GLU A 179 12.54 14.01 -1.14
CA GLU A 179 13.11 13.30 0.01
C GLU A 179 13.73 11.96 -0.38
N VAL A 180 13.09 11.21 -1.28
CA VAL A 180 13.66 9.98 -1.84
C VAL A 180 14.97 10.29 -2.59
N ALA A 181 14.97 11.31 -3.46
CA ALA A 181 16.19 11.73 -4.17
C ALA A 181 17.29 12.16 -3.22
N ARG A 182 16.96 12.84 -2.10
CA ARG A 182 17.93 13.25 -1.09
C ARG A 182 18.61 12.05 -0.40
N VAL A 183 17.82 11.07 0.04
CA VAL A 183 18.37 9.92 0.78
C VAL A 183 19.02 8.87 -0.10
N LEU A 184 18.75 8.88 -1.40
CA LEU A 184 19.43 8.01 -2.37
C LEU A 184 20.86 8.51 -2.63
N LYS A 185 21.80 7.55 -2.72
CA LYS A 185 23.15 7.78 -3.23
C LYS A 185 23.09 8.28 -4.68
N PRO A 186 24.18 8.87 -5.20
CA PRO A 186 24.35 9.00 -6.64
C PRO A 186 24.10 7.64 -7.31
N ASP A 187 23.44 7.62 -8.47
CA ASP A 187 23.02 6.40 -9.18
C ASP A 187 22.07 5.48 -8.40
N GLY A 188 21.49 5.97 -7.32
CA GLY A 188 20.49 5.26 -6.52
C GLY A 188 19.19 5.02 -7.30
N VAL A 189 18.43 3.99 -6.91
CA VAL A 189 17.23 3.55 -7.63
C VAL A 189 16.00 3.70 -6.77
N LEU A 190 14.95 4.34 -7.31
CA LEU A 190 13.60 4.28 -6.77
C LEU A 190 12.82 3.15 -7.43
N LEU A 191 12.49 2.12 -6.66
CA LEU A 191 11.56 1.06 -7.02
C LEU A 191 10.15 1.51 -6.65
N TYR A 192 9.34 1.79 -7.65
CA TYR A 192 8.03 2.38 -7.43
C TYR A 192 6.93 1.59 -8.14
N ALA A 193 5.84 1.32 -7.43
CA ALA A 193 4.67 0.66 -7.99
C ALA A 193 3.40 1.23 -7.36
N ASP A 194 2.54 1.84 -8.17
CA ASP A 194 1.29 2.44 -7.67
C ASP A 194 0.21 2.49 -8.75
N THR A 195 -1.02 2.68 -8.30
CA THR A 195 -2.18 2.80 -9.16
C THR A 195 -2.58 4.25 -9.37
N MET A 196 -2.99 4.58 -10.58
CA MET A 196 -3.45 5.93 -10.92
C MET A 196 -4.67 5.92 -11.83
N LYS A 197 -5.38 7.03 -11.87
CA LYS A 197 -6.45 7.23 -12.85
C LYS A 197 -5.84 7.38 -14.24
N GLN A 198 -6.54 6.90 -15.25
CA GLN A 198 -6.18 7.12 -16.65
C GLN A 198 -5.85 8.60 -16.92
N GLY A 199 -4.82 8.86 -17.73
CA GLY A 199 -4.36 10.22 -18.06
C GLY A 199 -3.49 10.91 -16.99
N ARG A 200 -3.12 10.22 -15.90
CA ARG A 200 -2.25 10.79 -14.85
C ARG A 200 -0.78 10.37 -14.99
N ARG A 201 -0.45 9.55 -15.98
CA ARG A 201 0.90 9.04 -16.20
C ARG A 201 1.90 10.15 -16.46
N GLU A 202 1.60 11.05 -17.41
CA GLU A 202 2.48 12.18 -17.74
C GLU A 202 2.78 13.07 -16.54
N GLY A 203 1.77 13.35 -15.70
CA GLY A 203 1.98 14.12 -14.47
C GLY A 203 2.91 13.40 -13.48
N MET A 204 2.84 12.07 -13.39
CA MET A 204 3.74 11.28 -12.58
C MET A 204 5.18 11.31 -13.12
N GLU A 205 5.34 11.19 -14.42
CA GLU A 205 6.64 11.29 -15.09
C GLU A 205 7.28 12.66 -14.88
N GLN A 206 6.49 13.73 -14.96
CA GLN A 206 6.93 15.09 -14.67
C GLN A 206 7.35 15.29 -13.21
N GLU A 207 6.58 14.78 -12.25
CA GLU A 207 6.89 14.84 -10.82
C GLU A 207 8.22 14.12 -10.50
N LEU A 208 8.44 12.94 -11.11
CA LEU A 208 9.71 12.20 -10.96
C LEU A 208 10.88 12.92 -11.61
N ALA A 209 10.71 13.41 -12.84
CA ALA A 209 11.74 14.18 -13.55
C ALA A 209 12.12 15.45 -12.79
N ALA A 210 11.15 16.18 -12.22
CA ALA A 210 11.40 17.35 -11.39
C ALA A 210 12.19 17.05 -10.11
N ALA A 211 12.12 15.80 -9.61
CA ALA A 211 12.93 15.33 -8.49
C ALA A 211 14.29 14.73 -8.91
N GLY A 212 14.64 14.76 -10.20
CA GLY A 212 15.90 14.27 -10.74
C GLY A 212 15.92 12.78 -11.10
N PHE A 213 14.75 12.16 -11.28
CA PHE A 213 14.66 10.75 -11.68
C PHE A 213 14.45 10.58 -13.17
N GLN A 214 15.11 9.57 -13.74
CA GLN A 214 14.82 9.02 -15.05
C GLN A 214 13.98 7.75 -14.87
N ALA A 215 12.73 7.76 -15.32
CA ALA A 215 11.76 6.70 -15.09
C ALA A 215 11.23 6.13 -16.41
N GLU A 216 11.29 4.80 -16.56
CA GLU A 216 10.59 4.06 -17.60
C GLU A 216 9.50 3.20 -16.93
N PHE A 217 8.23 3.51 -17.20
CA PHE A 217 7.11 2.79 -16.62
C PHE A 217 6.71 1.56 -17.44
N ARG A 218 6.57 0.44 -16.75
CA ARG A 218 5.85 -0.75 -17.25
C ARG A 218 4.40 -0.69 -16.76
N ASP A 219 3.47 -0.84 -17.67
CA ASP A 219 2.05 -1.03 -17.32
C ASP A 219 1.83 -2.50 -16.95
N ILE A 220 1.46 -2.72 -15.69
CA ILE A 220 1.18 -4.04 -15.11
C ILE A 220 -0.30 -4.18 -14.72
N THR A 221 -1.17 -3.37 -15.28
CA THR A 221 -2.61 -3.33 -14.94
C THR A 221 -3.29 -4.68 -15.12
N SER A 222 -2.98 -5.40 -16.20
CA SER A 222 -3.54 -6.73 -16.46
C SER A 222 -3.11 -7.77 -15.40
N ASN A 223 -1.83 -7.73 -15.00
CA ASN A 223 -1.29 -8.60 -13.96
C ASN A 223 -1.96 -8.34 -12.60
N VAL A 224 -2.17 -7.06 -12.27
CA VAL A 224 -2.83 -6.65 -11.02
C VAL A 224 -4.31 -7.00 -11.05
N ALA A 225 -5.03 -6.76 -12.15
CA ALA A 225 -6.42 -7.14 -12.29
C ALA A 225 -6.61 -8.66 -12.11
N GLU A 226 -5.75 -9.46 -12.72
CA GLU A 226 -5.78 -10.92 -12.59
C GLU A 226 -5.47 -11.37 -11.15
N ALA A 227 -4.47 -10.78 -10.50
CA ALA A 227 -4.20 -11.03 -9.08
C ALA A 227 -5.41 -10.67 -8.20
N CYS A 228 -6.07 -9.55 -8.45
CA CYS A 228 -7.29 -9.15 -7.73
C CYS A 228 -8.43 -10.18 -7.93
N ARG A 229 -8.60 -10.67 -9.15
CA ARG A 229 -9.62 -11.67 -9.49
C ARG A 229 -9.36 -12.99 -8.73
N LEU A 230 -8.17 -13.53 -8.87
CA LEU A 230 -7.76 -14.81 -8.27
C LEU A 230 -7.74 -14.76 -6.74
N ASP A 231 -7.39 -13.63 -6.15
CA ASP A 231 -7.30 -13.44 -4.70
C ASP A 231 -8.62 -12.97 -4.03
N SER A 232 -9.63 -12.70 -4.82
CA SER A 232 -10.94 -12.20 -4.32
C SER A 232 -11.58 -13.09 -3.24
N PRO A 233 -11.55 -14.43 -3.34
CA PRO A 233 -12.07 -15.30 -2.27
C PRO A 233 -11.37 -15.08 -0.93
N ARG A 234 -10.02 -15.05 -0.92
CA ARG A 234 -9.24 -14.81 0.30
C ARG A 234 -9.52 -13.42 0.88
N ARG A 235 -9.57 -12.37 0.05
CA ARG A 235 -9.83 -11.00 0.49
C ARG A 235 -11.22 -10.87 1.14
N ARG A 236 -12.24 -11.53 0.60
CA ARG A 236 -13.58 -11.59 1.23
C ARG A 236 -13.52 -12.24 2.59
N GLU A 237 -12.74 -13.32 2.71
CA GLU A 237 -12.57 -14.05 3.97
C GLU A 237 -11.82 -13.23 5.03
N VAL A 238 -10.74 -12.53 4.66
CA VAL A 238 -10.02 -11.61 5.54
C VAL A 238 -10.96 -10.51 6.05
N ILE A 239 -11.74 -9.89 5.17
CA ILE A 239 -12.72 -8.87 5.58
C ILE A 239 -13.77 -9.49 6.51
N ARG A 240 -14.24 -10.70 6.21
CA ARG A 240 -15.23 -11.40 7.03
C ARG A 240 -14.71 -11.70 8.44
N LYS A 241 -13.47 -12.12 8.55
CA LYS A 241 -12.87 -12.50 9.85
C LYS A 241 -12.43 -11.30 10.68
N HIS A 242 -11.76 -10.33 10.07
CA HIS A 242 -10.97 -9.32 10.76
C HIS A 242 -11.58 -7.92 10.75
N ALA A 243 -12.44 -7.58 9.78
CA ALA A 243 -13.07 -6.27 9.80
C ALA A 243 -14.12 -6.18 10.92
N PRO A 244 -14.18 -5.06 11.68
CA PRO A 244 -15.16 -4.85 12.73
C PRO A 244 -16.60 -5.10 12.23
N VAL A 245 -17.45 -5.74 13.06
CA VAL A 245 -18.82 -6.14 12.67
C VAL A 245 -19.62 -4.97 12.11
N LEU A 246 -19.58 -3.81 12.79
CA LEU A 246 -20.29 -2.61 12.33
C LEU A 246 -19.74 -2.12 10.99
N GLY A 247 -18.40 -2.18 10.79
CA GLY A 247 -17.76 -1.85 9.51
C GLY A 247 -18.22 -2.77 8.39
N ARG A 248 -18.33 -4.08 8.63
CA ARG A 248 -18.83 -5.07 7.64
C ARG A 248 -20.26 -4.78 7.23
N LEU A 249 -21.12 -4.44 8.19
CA LEU A 249 -22.54 -4.16 7.92
C LEU A 249 -22.73 -2.83 7.17
N LEU A 250 -22.07 -1.77 7.61
CA LEU A 250 -22.28 -0.41 7.09
C LEU A 250 -21.37 -0.03 5.91
N LEU A 251 -20.20 -0.64 5.81
CA LEU A 251 -19.13 -0.26 4.86
C LEU A 251 -18.71 -1.42 3.94
N LYS A 252 -19.51 -2.49 3.81
CA LYS A 252 -19.17 -3.66 2.99
C LYS A 252 -18.69 -3.27 1.59
N ARG A 253 -19.47 -2.42 0.90
CA ARG A 253 -19.11 -1.96 -0.46
C ARG A 253 -17.80 -1.20 -0.49
N GLN A 254 -17.52 -0.39 0.51
CA GLN A 254 -16.26 0.38 0.62
C GLN A 254 -15.07 -0.52 0.90
N LEU A 255 -15.23 -1.52 1.78
CA LEU A 255 -14.19 -2.52 2.06
C LEU A 255 -13.88 -3.37 0.83
N HIS A 256 -14.91 -3.84 0.12
CA HIS A 256 -14.74 -4.57 -1.14
C HIS A 256 -14.05 -3.71 -2.19
N ASN A 257 -14.44 -2.43 -2.31
CA ASN A 257 -13.81 -1.51 -3.25
C ASN A 257 -12.36 -1.17 -2.85
N TYR A 258 -12.07 -1.01 -1.55
CA TYR A 258 -10.71 -0.81 -1.06
C TYR A 258 -9.81 -1.98 -1.45
N ALA A 259 -10.26 -3.20 -1.21
CA ALA A 259 -9.53 -4.41 -1.53
C ALA A 259 -9.59 -4.81 -3.03
N ALA A 260 -10.18 -4.01 -3.91
CA ALA A 260 -10.37 -4.29 -5.33
C ALA A 260 -10.89 -5.72 -5.59
N ILE A 261 -11.88 -6.16 -4.79
CA ILE A 261 -12.52 -7.46 -4.97
C ILE A 261 -13.26 -7.49 -6.31
N GLU A 262 -13.21 -8.60 -7.01
CA GLU A 262 -13.91 -8.81 -8.27
C GLU A 262 -15.39 -8.37 -8.20
N GLY A 263 -15.83 -7.55 -9.17
CA GLY A 263 -17.13 -6.89 -9.21
C GLY A 263 -17.21 -5.61 -8.36
N SER A 264 -16.10 -5.14 -7.77
CA SER A 264 -16.05 -3.81 -7.14
C SER A 264 -15.74 -2.71 -8.15
N PRO A 265 -16.18 -1.46 -7.92
CA PRO A 265 -15.89 -0.35 -8.84
C PRO A 265 -14.39 -0.15 -9.15
N LYS A 266 -13.50 -0.44 -8.21
CA LYS A 266 -12.07 -0.34 -8.43
C LYS A 266 -11.54 -1.47 -9.30
N PHE A 267 -11.98 -2.71 -9.08
CA PHE A 267 -11.68 -3.84 -9.95
C PHE A 267 -12.15 -3.58 -11.38
N ASP A 268 -13.42 -3.17 -11.54
CA ASP A 268 -14.01 -2.84 -12.84
C ASP A 268 -13.28 -1.67 -13.53
N ALA A 269 -12.68 -0.76 -12.75
CA ALA A 269 -11.88 0.33 -13.30
C ALA A 269 -10.53 -0.14 -13.83
N PHE A 270 -9.90 -1.16 -13.23
CA PHE A 270 -8.69 -1.81 -13.80
C PHE A 270 -9.03 -2.54 -15.09
N VAL A 271 -10.06 -3.40 -15.08
CA VAL A 271 -10.46 -4.18 -16.26
C VAL A 271 -10.85 -3.28 -17.44
N ALA A 272 -11.51 -2.16 -17.17
CA ALA A 272 -11.95 -1.20 -18.19
C ALA A 272 -10.87 -0.15 -18.57
N GLY A 273 -9.64 -0.24 -18.06
CA GLY A 273 -8.56 0.71 -18.36
C GLY A 273 -8.76 2.13 -17.80
N ARG A 274 -9.81 2.38 -17.00
CA ARG A 274 -10.04 3.68 -16.35
C ARG A 274 -9.08 3.96 -15.20
N ARG A 275 -8.39 2.94 -14.77
CA ARG A 275 -7.33 2.97 -13.77
C ARG A 275 -6.20 2.08 -14.24
N THR A 276 -4.98 2.58 -14.18
CA THR A 276 -3.77 1.85 -14.52
C THR A 276 -2.97 1.53 -13.27
N TYR A 277 -2.11 0.54 -13.38
CA TYR A 277 -1.11 0.22 -12.37
C TYR A 277 0.26 0.21 -13.03
N LEU A 278 1.13 1.10 -12.61
CA LEU A 278 2.43 1.32 -13.21
C LEU A 278 3.55 0.93 -12.24
N MET A 279 4.60 0.36 -12.80
CA MET A 279 5.81 -0.03 -12.09
C MET A 279 7.03 0.55 -12.78
N THR A 280 8.01 1.04 -12.01
CA THR A 280 9.30 1.49 -12.53
C THR A 280 10.43 1.21 -11.55
N ALA A 281 11.65 1.09 -12.08
CA ALA A 281 12.90 1.31 -11.39
C ALA A 281 13.49 2.61 -11.96
N ALA A 282 13.24 3.72 -11.27
CA ALA A 282 13.68 5.03 -11.70
C ALA A 282 15.09 5.31 -11.15
N THR A 283 16.03 5.66 -12.02
CA THR A 283 17.40 6.00 -11.63
C THR A 283 17.52 7.48 -11.29
N LYS A 284 18.26 7.79 -10.22
CA LYS A 284 18.63 9.15 -9.89
C LYS A 284 19.73 9.60 -10.84
N GLY A 285 19.48 10.70 -11.57
CA GLY A 285 20.47 11.34 -12.45
C GLY A 285 21.51 12.16 -11.70
#